data_0d240fb76a2cd92569c5ff3991ed7cc8
#
_entry.id   0d240fb76a2cd92569c5ff3991ed7cc8
#
_cell.length_a   1.000
_cell.length_b   1.000
_cell.length_c   1.000
_cell.angle_alpha   90.00
_cell.angle_beta   90.00
_cell.angle_gamma   90.00
#
_symmetry.space_group_name_H-M   'P 1'
#
loop_
_entity.id
_entity.type
_entity.pdbx_description
1 polymer ?
#
loop_
_entity_poly.entity_id
_entity_poly.type
_entity_poly.pdbx_seq_one_letter_code
_entity_poly.pdbx_strand_id
1 'polypeptide(L)'
;APRIEACGQGIWYQNYGAPLDSPTHVYHGYVSSAVLLYDAEYIIIEDLEITNEADEIIGEYYSLGDKMNRTGVAVVAKDKGVRHGITLRNLLIHDVNGNVYDKHMNNGGIYMTALRPEHEDVTGVARYKDVTVEGCFVYQVSRWGIAVGYTYAHEKFQGAELEEEIFLKYGHENIRICDNYVKAAGGDGITSMYALRPLVEHNMTDSIACEINDRIYSEPADRLGKVAAAIWPWKCKDALFRYNESVDTRLNQDGMAYDADSGDGTVYEYNYSRQNEGGCVMFCLQEAIHNTFRNNVSYDDLGGTISPSEN
;
A
#
# COMPACT_ATOMS: atom_id res chain seq x y z
N ALA A 1 -2.86 -20.78 -15.36
CA ALA A 1 -3.26 -20.71 -13.95
C ALA A 1 -4.79 -20.82 -13.83
N PRO A 2 -5.32 -21.41 -12.76
CA PRO A 2 -6.74 -21.31 -12.47
C PRO A 2 -7.13 -19.85 -12.27
N ARG A 3 -8.33 -19.45 -12.73
CA ARG A 3 -8.79 -18.07 -12.65
C ARG A 3 -9.93 -17.92 -11.65
N ILE A 4 -9.83 -16.88 -10.82
CA ILE A 4 -10.89 -16.39 -9.94
C ILE A 4 -11.37 -15.05 -10.49
N GLU A 5 -12.65 -14.98 -10.83
CA GLU A 5 -13.28 -13.79 -11.39
C GLU A 5 -14.46 -13.38 -10.48
N ALA A 6 -14.29 -12.31 -9.73
CA ALA A 6 -15.25 -11.91 -8.71
C ALA A 6 -16.40 -11.05 -9.27
N CYS A 7 -16.18 -10.27 -10.30
CA CYS A 7 -17.17 -9.38 -10.92
C CYS A 7 -17.94 -8.51 -9.92
N GLY A 8 -17.21 -7.90 -8.97
CA GLY A 8 -17.80 -7.10 -7.91
C GLY A 8 -18.48 -7.88 -6.77
N GLN A 9 -18.40 -9.21 -6.79
CA GLN A 9 -18.90 -10.08 -5.73
C GLN A 9 -17.91 -10.19 -4.56
N GLY A 10 -18.17 -11.05 -3.57
CA GLY A 10 -17.32 -11.21 -2.40
C GLY A 10 -17.34 -9.97 -1.49
N ILE A 11 -18.55 -9.44 -1.26
CA ILE A 11 -18.76 -8.20 -0.50
C ILE A 11 -18.65 -8.46 0.99
N TRP A 12 -17.87 -7.64 1.68
CA TRP A 12 -17.72 -7.64 3.13
C TRP A 12 -17.63 -6.20 3.65
N TYR A 13 -17.78 -6.01 4.96
CA TYR A 13 -17.73 -4.69 5.57
C TYR A 13 -16.43 -4.47 6.31
N GLN A 14 -15.60 -3.56 5.83
CA GLN A 14 -14.37 -3.14 6.48
C GLN A 14 -14.64 -2.03 7.47
N ASN A 15 -14.09 -2.13 8.70
CA ASN A 15 -14.17 -1.08 9.70
C ASN A 15 -12.94 -1.13 10.61
N TYR A 16 -12.16 -0.08 10.64
CA TYR A 16 -11.01 0.05 11.54
C TYR A 16 -11.40 0.23 13.02
N GLY A 17 -12.66 0.56 13.30
CA GLY A 17 -13.16 0.74 14.66
C GLY A 17 -12.78 2.07 15.32
N ALA A 18 -12.04 2.93 14.62
CA ALA A 18 -11.69 4.28 15.02
C ALA A 18 -11.49 5.13 13.77
N PRO A 19 -11.66 6.46 13.83
CA PRO A 19 -11.24 7.35 12.77
C PRO A 19 -9.77 7.13 12.43
N LEU A 20 -9.43 7.28 11.15
CA LEU A 20 -8.05 7.26 10.69
C LEU A 20 -7.37 8.60 11.01
N ASP A 21 -6.06 8.68 10.80
CA ASP A 21 -5.19 9.81 11.12
C ASP A 21 -5.59 11.14 10.44
N SER A 22 -6.50 11.09 9.48
CA SER A 22 -7.13 12.29 8.95
C SER A 22 -8.64 12.12 8.86
N PRO A 23 -9.43 13.17 9.17
CA PRO A 23 -10.91 13.13 9.10
C PRO A 23 -11.43 12.96 7.67
N THR A 24 -10.59 13.15 6.66
CA THR A 24 -10.94 12.95 5.25
C THR A 24 -10.70 11.52 4.77
N HIS A 25 -10.04 10.68 5.57
CA HIS A 25 -9.86 9.26 5.26
C HIS A 25 -11.13 8.46 5.53
N VAL A 26 -11.47 7.60 4.59
CA VAL A 26 -12.55 6.62 4.78
C VAL A 26 -12.02 5.49 5.65
N TYR A 27 -12.66 5.23 6.78
CA TYR A 27 -12.24 4.21 7.75
C TYR A 27 -13.23 3.04 7.89
N HIS A 28 -14.36 3.09 7.23
CA HIS A 28 -15.32 1.99 7.15
C HIS A 28 -16.11 2.03 5.85
N GLY A 29 -16.56 0.88 5.42
CA GLY A 29 -17.39 0.76 4.22
C GLY A 29 -17.40 -0.65 3.65
N TYR A 30 -18.19 -0.84 2.61
CA TYR A 30 -18.25 -2.10 1.89
C TYR A 30 -17.07 -2.22 0.92
N VAL A 31 -16.51 -3.43 0.88
CA VAL A 31 -15.43 -3.83 -0.02
C VAL A 31 -15.83 -5.11 -0.72
N SER A 32 -15.52 -5.22 -2.01
CA SER A 32 -15.58 -6.46 -2.77
C SER A 32 -14.17 -7.03 -2.89
N SER A 33 -13.95 -8.29 -2.52
CA SER A 33 -12.65 -8.95 -2.65
C SER A 33 -12.79 -10.28 -3.38
N ALA A 34 -11.98 -10.50 -4.41
CA ALA A 34 -12.00 -11.77 -5.13
C ALA A 34 -11.48 -12.91 -4.26
N VAL A 35 -10.45 -12.64 -3.48
CA VAL A 35 -9.93 -13.54 -2.45
C VAL A 35 -9.90 -12.78 -1.13
N LEU A 36 -10.50 -13.32 -0.08
CA LEU A 36 -10.49 -12.76 1.27
C LEU A 36 -9.92 -13.77 2.26
N LEU A 37 -8.77 -13.43 2.85
CA LEU A 37 -8.18 -14.14 3.99
C LEU A 37 -8.52 -13.37 5.26
N TYR A 38 -9.41 -13.90 6.08
CA TYR A 38 -9.86 -13.24 7.32
C TYR A 38 -9.42 -14.02 8.53
N ASP A 39 -8.58 -13.41 9.37
CA ASP A 39 -7.93 -14.03 10.53
C ASP A 39 -7.20 -15.36 10.22
N ALA A 40 -6.77 -15.52 8.96
CA ALA A 40 -6.03 -16.67 8.50
C ALA A 40 -4.56 -16.61 8.91
N GLU A 41 -3.95 -17.79 9.08
CA GLU A 41 -2.51 -17.94 9.31
C GLU A 41 -1.98 -19.25 8.71
N TYR A 42 -0.67 -19.31 8.50
CA TYR A 42 0.02 -20.47 7.91
C TYR A 42 -0.58 -20.89 6.56
N ILE A 43 -0.82 -19.91 5.69
CA ILE A 43 -1.46 -20.12 4.40
C ILE A 43 -0.58 -19.62 3.26
N ILE A 44 -0.59 -20.37 2.17
CA ILE A 44 0.03 -20.00 0.90
C ILE A 44 -1.07 -19.92 -0.15
N ILE A 45 -1.16 -18.78 -0.84
CA ILE A 45 -1.98 -18.59 -2.04
C ILE A 45 -1.02 -18.40 -3.20
N GLU A 46 -1.11 -19.28 -4.20
CA GLU A 46 -0.15 -19.29 -5.30
C GLU A 46 -0.74 -19.72 -6.63
N ASP A 47 -0.07 -19.30 -7.72
CA ASP A 47 -0.33 -19.75 -9.09
C ASP A 47 -1.78 -19.53 -9.57
N LEU A 48 -2.40 -18.44 -9.16
CA LEU A 48 -3.76 -18.05 -9.54
C LEU A 48 -3.76 -16.80 -10.42
N GLU A 49 -4.72 -16.74 -11.34
CA GLU A 49 -5.15 -15.52 -12.01
C GLU A 49 -6.39 -14.97 -11.30
N ILE A 50 -6.39 -13.67 -10.97
CA ILE A 50 -7.41 -13.06 -10.13
C ILE A 50 -7.86 -11.74 -10.74
N THR A 51 -9.17 -11.58 -10.94
CA THR A 51 -9.79 -10.35 -11.42
C THR A 51 -10.98 -9.97 -10.55
N ASN A 52 -11.27 -8.67 -10.46
CA ASN A 52 -12.43 -8.15 -9.75
C ASN A 52 -12.92 -6.86 -10.42
N GLU A 53 -13.48 -7.02 -11.61
CA GLU A 53 -14.04 -5.92 -12.39
C GLU A 53 -15.56 -5.96 -12.35
N ALA A 54 -16.19 -4.81 -12.24
CA ALA A 54 -17.64 -4.68 -12.39
C ALA A 54 -17.98 -3.40 -13.13
N ASP A 55 -19.03 -3.47 -13.95
CA ASP A 55 -19.55 -2.31 -14.66
C ASP A 55 -20.22 -1.36 -13.66
N GLU A 56 -19.58 -0.24 -13.41
CA GLU A 56 -20.17 0.88 -12.67
C GLU A 56 -20.09 2.15 -13.50
N ILE A 57 -21.17 2.90 -13.51
CA ILE A 57 -21.19 4.24 -14.08
C ILE A 57 -20.37 5.13 -13.13
N ILE A 58 -19.20 5.54 -13.58
CA ILE A 58 -18.39 6.51 -12.87
C ILE A 58 -18.87 7.88 -13.33
N GLY A 59 -19.32 8.70 -12.38
CA GLY A 59 -19.62 10.12 -12.66
C GLY A 59 -18.36 10.88 -13.07
N GLU A 60 -18.54 12.10 -13.54
CA GLU A 60 -17.44 13.00 -13.93
C GLU A 60 -16.49 13.30 -12.76
N TYR A 61 -16.99 13.16 -11.54
CA TYR A 61 -16.24 13.32 -10.28
C TYR A 61 -16.37 12.06 -9.43
N TYR A 62 -15.25 11.58 -8.94
CA TYR A 62 -15.26 10.53 -7.93
C TYR A 62 -15.75 11.11 -6.59
N SER A 63 -16.77 10.55 -6.01
CA SER A 63 -17.12 10.76 -4.62
C SER A 63 -16.75 9.54 -3.78
N LEU A 64 -16.67 9.70 -2.46
CA LEU A 64 -16.39 8.57 -1.56
C LEU A 64 -17.43 7.44 -1.63
N GLY A 65 -18.64 7.74 -2.13
CA GLY A 65 -19.72 6.80 -2.28
C GLY A 65 -20.02 6.32 -3.70
N ASP A 66 -19.32 6.89 -4.70
CA ASP A 66 -19.70 6.68 -6.11
C ASP A 66 -19.19 5.34 -6.66
N LYS A 67 -18.15 4.78 -6.08
CA LYS A 67 -17.60 3.51 -6.51
C LYS A 67 -17.20 2.66 -5.31
N MET A 68 -17.59 1.39 -5.34
CA MET A 68 -17.21 0.44 -4.30
C MET A 68 -15.70 0.18 -4.34
N ASN A 69 -15.09 0.07 -3.17
CA ASN A 69 -13.72 -0.42 -3.05
C ASN A 69 -13.64 -1.89 -3.50
N ARG A 70 -12.65 -2.22 -4.31
CA ARG A 70 -12.42 -3.58 -4.82
C ARG A 70 -10.98 -3.98 -4.67
N THR A 71 -10.78 -5.24 -4.27
CA THR A 71 -9.46 -5.83 -4.10
C THR A 71 -9.37 -7.14 -4.85
N GLY A 72 -8.23 -7.43 -5.45
CA GLY A 72 -7.92 -8.77 -5.94
C GLY A 72 -7.77 -9.73 -4.76
N VAL A 73 -6.80 -9.46 -3.89
CA VAL A 73 -6.57 -10.21 -2.64
C VAL A 73 -6.62 -9.27 -1.44
N ALA A 74 -7.54 -9.51 -0.54
CA ALA A 74 -7.61 -8.87 0.77
C ALA A 74 -7.13 -9.82 1.86
N VAL A 75 -6.26 -9.34 2.75
CA VAL A 75 -5.84 -10.07 3.95
C VAL A 75 -6.17 -9.21 5.16
N VAL A 76 -6.96 -9.77 6.08
CA VAL A 76 -7.49 -9.06 7.24
C VAL A 76 -7.11 -9.78 8.51
N ALA A 77 -6.44 -9.10 9.43
CA ALA A 77 -6.27 -9.52 10.82
C ALA A 77 -7.24 -8.72 11.70
N LYS A 78 -8.01 -9.38 12.57
CA LYS A 78 -8.95 -8.68 13.46
C LYS A 78 -9.02 -9.31 14.85
N ASP A 79 -9.68 -10.46 14.98
CA ASP A 79 -10.12 -10.99 16.28
C ASP A 79 -9.29 -12.20 16.76
N LYS A 80 -8.11 -12.41 16.22
CA LYS A 80 -7.24 -13.55 16.56
C LYS A 80 -5.79 -13.15 16.93
N GLY A 81 -5.56 -11.86 17.23
CA GLY A 81 -4.23 -11.36 17.58
C GLY A 81 -3.24 -11.43 16.41
N VAL A 82 -2.02 -11.88 16.67
CA VAL A 82 -0.98 -11.96 15.63
C VAL A 82 -1.29 -13.05 14.62
N ARG A 83 -1.27 -12.71 13.33
CA ARG A 83 -1.42 -13.67 12.22
C ARG A 83 -0.07 -13.97 11.62
N HIS A 84 0.27 -15.25 11.55
CA HIS A 84 1.59 -15.75 11.15
C HIS A 84 1.59 -16.45 9.81
N GLY A 85 2.74 -16.40 9.12
CA GLY A 85 3.05 -17.28 8.01
C GLY A 85 2.12 -17.14 6.81
N ILE A 86 1.93 -15.93 6.29
CA ILE A 86 1.11 -15.69 5.10
C ILE A 86 2.04 -15.49 3.91
N THR A 87 1.85 -16.31 2.88
CA THR A 87 2.59 -16.18 1.62
C THR A 87 1.62 -16.02 0.45
N LEU A 88 1.80 -14.95 -0.30
CA LEU A 88 1.14 -14.71 -1.59
C LEU A 88 2.23 -14.75 -2.66
N ARG A 89 2.16 -15.72 -3.58
CA ARG A 89 3.21 -15.85 -4.59
C ARG A 89 2.72 -16.25 -5.97
N ASN A 90 3.45 -15.80 -7.00
CA ASN A 90 3.18 -16.12 -8.40
C ASN A 90 1.73 -15.84 -8.81
N LEU A 91 1.13 -14.78 -8.27
CA LEU A 91 -0.24 -14.37 -8.59
C LEU A 91 -0.23 -13.45 -9.80
N LEU A 92 -1.18 -13.67 -10.70
CA LEU A 92 -1.51 -12.76 -11.78
C LEU A 92 -2.79 -12.02 -11.40
N ILE A 93 -2.68 -10.75 -11.01
CA ILE A 93 -3.83 -9.96 -10.53
C ILE A 93 -4.03 -8.78 -11.47
N HIS A 94 -5.23 -8.66 -12.04
CA HIS A 94 -5.50 -7.59 -12.97
C HIS A 94 -6.99 -7.26 -13.08
N ASP A 95 -7.29 -6.14 -13.75
CA ASP A 95 -8.67 -5.68 -13.94
C ASP A 95 -9.44 -5.63 -12.59
N VAL A 96 -8.89 -4.82 -11.67
CA VAL A 96 -9.51 -4.56 -10.36
C VAL A 96 -9.89 -3.09 -10.31
N ASN A 97 -11.15 -2.78 -10.62
CA ASN A 97 -11.61 -1.41 -10.87
C ASN A 97 -12.36 -0.76 -9.68
N GLY A 98 -11.75 -0.69 -8.52
CA GLY A 98 -12.31 -0.06 -7.31
C GLY A 98 -12.23 1.47 -7.28
N ASN A 99 -12.44 2.07 -6.11
CA ASN A 99 -12.38 3.51 -5.90
C ASN A 99 -10.93 3.99 -5.70
N VAL A 100 -10.35 4.65 -6.68
CA VAL A 100 -8.95 5.10 -6.63
C VAL A 100 -8.63 6.07 -5.47
N TYR A 101 -9.63 6.75 -4.92
CA TYR A 101 -9.45 7.79 -3.91
C TYR A 101 -9.61 7.31 -2.46
N ASP A 102 -10.09 6.12 -2.22
CA ASP A 102 -10.17 5.57 -0.86
C ASP A 102 -8.84 4.89 -0.47
N LYS A 103 -7.86 5.71 -0.07
CA LYS A 103 -6.47 5.31 0.13
C LYS A 103 -6.28 4.21 1.18
N HIS A 104 -7.07 4.19 2.25
CA HIS A 104 -6.88 3.25 3.37
C HIS A 104 -7.86 2.08 3.40
N MET A 105 -8.80 2.04 2.48
CA MET A 105 -9.68 0.89 2.31
C MET A 105 -9.01 -0.20 1.46
N ASN A 106 -9.43 -1.45 1.63
CA ASN A 106 -8.97 -2.53 0.76
C ASN A 106 -9.38 -2.25 -0.69
N ASN A 107 -8.41 -1.83 -1.49
CA ASN A 107 -8.63 -1.30 -2.83
C ASN A 107 -7.38 -1.48 -3.69
N GLY A 108 -7.49 -2.22 -4.78
CA GLY A 108 -6.38 -2.51 -5.68
C GLY A 108 -6.01 -3.99 -5.78
N GLY A 109 -4.77 -4.30 -6.09
CA GLY A 109 -4.31 -5.68 -6.33
C GLY A 109 -4.26 -6.52 -5.06
N ILE A 110 -3.30 -6.24 -4.20
CA ILE A 110 -3.11 -6.89 -2.90
C ILE A 110 -3.18 -5.83 -1.80
N TYR A 111 -4.05 -6.04 -0.82
CA TYR A 111 -4.14 -5.16 0.34
C TYR A 111 -4.25 -5.94 1.64
N MET A 112 -3.30 -5.71 2.56
CA MET A 112 -3.28 -6.33 3.88
C MET A 112 -3.53 -5.27 4.95
N THR A 113 -4.50 -5.53 5.84
CA THR A 113 -4.89 -4.59 6.90
C THR A 113 -5.12 -5.28 8.24
N ALA A 114 -4.88 -4.54 9.32
CA ALA A 114 -5.27 -4.93 10.67
C ALA A 114 -6.41 -4.06 11.16
N LEU A 115 -7.53 -4.67 11.50
CA LEU A 115 -8.72 -4.01 12.03
C LEU A 115 -8.76 -4.10 13.55
N ARG A 116 -9.48 -3.19 14.20
CA ARG A 116 -9.62 -3.19 15.66
C ARG A 116 -10.35 -4.46 16.14
N PRO A 117 -9.73 -5.26 17.03
CA PRO A 117 -10.41 -6.40 17.64
C PRO A 117 -11.64 -5.97 18.44
N GLU A 118 -12.63 -6.82 18.54
CA GLU A 118 -13.78 -6.58 19.42
C GLU A 118 -13.39 -6.65 20.89
N HIS A 119 -12.45 -7.55 21.22
CA HIS A 119 -11.95 -7.79 22.57
C HIS A 119 -10.42 -7.89 22.56
N GLU A 120 -9.73 -6.76 22.37
CA GLU A 120 -8.25 -6.70 22.29
C GLU A 120 -7.58 -7.22 23.56
N ASP A 121 -8.20 -7.03 24.73
CA ASP A 121 -7.72 -7.53 26.02
C ASP A 121 -7.73 -9.07 26.10
N VAL A 122 -8.51 -9.74 25.28
CA VAL A 122 -8.62 -11.20 25.20
C VAL A 122 -7.81 -11.76 24.03
N THR A 123 -7.94 -11.19 22.85
CA THR A 123 -7.33 -11.71 21.62
C THR A 123 -5.92 -11.19 21.36
N GLY A 124 -5.55 -10.07 22.00
CA GLY A 124 -4.33 -9.33 21.72
C GLY A 124 -4.48 -8.43 20.49
N VAL A 125 -3.41 -7.70 20.20
CA VAL A 125 -3.33 -6.75 19.09
C VAL A 125 -3.37 -7.49 17.75
N ALA A 126 -4.27 -7.08 16.87
CA ALA A 126 -4.33 -7.60 15.50
C ALA A 126 -3.14 -7.06 14.69
N ARG A 127 -2.26 -7.93 14.23
CA ARG A 127 -1.07 -7.60 13.45
C ARG A 127 -0.50 -8.82 12.72
N TYR A 128 0.52 -8.61 11.92
CA TYR A 128 1.14 -9.66 11.12
C TYR A 128 2.58 -9.96 11.54
N LYS A 129 2.97 -11.22 11.38
CA LYS A 129 4.34 -11.68 11.46
C LYS A 129 4.60 -12.78 10.43
N ASP A 130 5.80 -12.74 9.80
CA ASP A 130 6.19 -13.70 8.77
C ASP A 130 5.28 -13.63 7.53
N VAL A 131 5.29 -12.49 6.84
CA VAL A 131 4.55 -12.26 5.59
C VAL A 131 5.50 -12.19 4.42
N THR A 132 5.18 -12.91 3.36
CA THR A 132 5.90 -12.84 2.09
C THR A 132 4.91 -12.58 0.95
N VAL A 133 5.22 -11.57 0.11
CA VAL A 133 4.56 -11.33 -1.17
C VAL A 133 5.65 -11.39 -2.25
N GLU A 134 5.61 -12.41 -3.09
CA GLU A 134 6.70 -12.66 -4.02
C GLU A 134 6.26 -13.13 -5.42
N GLY A 135 6.99 -12.69 -6.45
CA GLY A 135 6.78 -13.16 -7.81
C GLY A 135 5.41 -12.84 -8.42
N CYS A 136 4.69 -11.88 -7.86
CA CYS A 136 3.37 -11.50 -8.34
C CYS A 136 3.46 -10.51 -9.50
N PHE A 137 2.58 -10.65 -10.49
CA PHE A 137 2.34 -9.63 -11.51
C PHE A 137 0.97 -9.00 -11.29
N VAL A 138 0.97 -7.71 -10.96
CA VAL A 138 -0.23 -6.92 -10.67
C VAL A 138 -0.33 -5.80 -11.68
N TYR A 139 -1.43 -5.72 -12.43
CA TYR A 139 -1.59 -4.65 -13.41
C TYR A 139 -3.04 -4.22 -13.61
N GLN A 140 -3.24 -2.96 -14.05
CA GLN A 140 -4.57 -2.37 -14.24
C GLN A 140 -5.45 -2.52 -13.00
N VAL A 141 -4.97 -2.01 -11.88
CA VAL A 141 -5.68 -2.02 -10.60
C VAL A 141 -5.93 -0.60 -10.12
N SER A 142 -7.04 -0.39 -9.44
CA SER A 142 -7.59 0.96 -9.19
C SER A 142 -6.76 1.84 -8.28
N ARG A 143 -6.21 1.34 -7.19
CA ARG A 143 -5.47 2.18 -6.23
C ARG A 143 -4.09 1.63 -5.93
N TRP A 144 -4.01 0.56 -5.19
CA TRP A 144 -2.78 -0.05 -4.73
C TRP A 144 -2.35 -1.20 -5.63
N GLY A 145 -1.12 -1.23 -6.04
CA GLY A 145 -0.54 -2.47 -6.56
C GLY A 145 -0.44 -3.50 -5.45
N ILE A 146 0.45 -3.26 -4.50
CA ILE A 146 0.69 -4.11 -3.32
C ILE A 146 0.82 -3.20 -2.10
N ALA A 147 -0.08 -3.34 -1.12
CA ALA A 147 -0.06 -2.60 0.14
C ALA A 147 -0.09 -3.56 1.32
N VAL A 148 0.91 -3.49 2.18
CA VAL A 148 1.05 -4.40 3.33
C VAL A 148 1.11 -3.62 4.61
N GLY A 149 0.10 -3.81 5.46
CA GLY A 149 0.20 -3.51 6.87
C GLY A 149 -0.51 -2.26 7.39
N TYR A 150 -1.50 -1.66 6.70
CA TYR A 150 -2.27 -0.59 7.36
C TYR A 150 -2.97 -1.10 8.61
N THR A 151 -3.00 -0.29 9.69
CA THR A 151 -3.46 -0.76 10.99
C THR A 151 -4.39 0.23 11.70
N TYR A 152 -5.38 -0.30 12.41
CA TYR A 152 -6.21 0.47 13.35
C TYR A 152 -5.40 1.11 14.48
N ALA A 153 -4.21 0.56 14.77
CA ALA A 153 -3.34 1.03 15.84
C ALA A 153 -2.41 2.18 15.40
N HIS A 154 -2.67 2.82 14.26
CA HIS A 154 -1.86 3.90 13.68
C HIS A 154 -1.50 5.00 14.67
N GLU A 155 -2.41 5.34 15.61
CA GLU A 155 -2.17 6.34 16.66
C GLU A 155 -1.02 5.99 17.63
N LYS A 156 -0.54 4.74 17.63
CA LYS A 156 0.60 4.32 18.44
C LYS A 156 1.95 4.73 17.83
N PHE A 157 1.95 5.07 16.55
CA PHE A 157 3.15 5.41 15.79
C PHE A 157 3.27 6.93 15.59
N GLN A 158 3.19 7.68 16.68
CA GLN A 158 3.29 9.13 16.65
C GLN A 158 4.73 9.59 16.89
N GLY A 159 5.08 10.74 16.27
CA GLY A 159 6.40 11.34 16.38
C GLY A 159 7.39 10.77 15.37
N ALA A 160 8.60 11.33 15.41
CA ALA A 160 9.67 11.01 14.45
C ALA A 160 10.52 9.82 14.94
N GLU A 161 10.94 9.83 16.20
CA GLU A 161 11.71 8.73 16.78
C GLU A 161 10.76 7.60 17.23
N LEU A 162 10.76 6.51 16.48
CA LEU A 162 9.86 5.38 16.74
C LEU A 162 10.59 4.31 17.55
N GLU A 163 10.11 4.07 18.77
CA GLU A 163 10.67 3.04 19.65
C GLU A 163 10.36 1.63 19.15
N GLU A 164 11.36 0.74 19.19
CA GLU A 164 11.22 -0.64 18.70
C GLU A 164 10.11 -1.40 19.43
N GLU A 165 9.91 -1.14 20.73
CA GLU A 165 8.86 -1.75 21.55
C GLU A 165 7.45 -1.48 21.02
N ILE A 166 7.21 -0.34 20.37
CA ILE A 166 5.93 -0.03 19.73
C ILE A 166 5.67 -0.99 18.58
N PHE A 167 6.70 -1.25 17.77
CA PHE A 167 6.57 -2.20 16.66
C PHE A 167 6.39 -3.65 17.14
N LEU A 168 7.14 -4.06 18.17
CA LEU A 168 7.00 -5.39 18.73
C LEU A 168 5.62 -5.65 19.33
N LYS A 169 4.91 -4.60 19.74
CA LYS A 169 3.57 -4.68 20.32
C LYS A 169 2.45 -4.44 19.30
N TYR A 170 2.56 -3.44 18.46
CA TYR A 170 1.49 -2.98 17.59
C TYR A 170 1.81 -3.07 16.09
N GLY A 171 3.07 -3.17 15.72
CA GLY A 171 3.55 -3.17 14.34
C GLY A 171 3.64 -4.57 13.74
N HIS A 172 4.06 -4.60 12.49
CA HIS A 172 4.27 -5.83 11.75
C HIS A 172 5.73 -6.24 11.78
N GLU A 173 6.00 -7.55 11.78
CA GLU A 173 7.36 -8.10 11.86
C GLU A 173 7.63 -9.06 10.71
N ASN A 174 8.88 -9.12 10.26
CA ASN A 174 9.34 -10.03 9.21
C ASN A 174 8.46 -9.96 7.95
N ILE A 175 8.35 -8.74 7.41
CA ILE A 175 7.60 -8.46 6.17
C ILE A 175 8.60 -8.47 5.01
N ARG A 176 8.35 -9.30 4.00
CA ARG A 176 9.13 -9.38 2.78
C ARG A 176 8.25 -9.21 1.53
N ILE A 177 8.63 -8.24 0.69
CA ILE A 177 7.96 -7.98 -0.60
C ILE A 177 9.05 -8.03 -1.67
N CYS A 178 9.06 -9.06 -2.51
CA CYS A 178 10.17 -9.27 -3.43
C CYS A 178 9.77 -9.86 -4.78
N ASP A 179 10.56 -9.55 -5.79
CA ASP A 179 10.42 -10.12 -7.14
C ASP A 179 9.03 -9.86 -7.77
N ASN A 180 8.34 -8.79 -7.37
CA ASN A 180 7.03 -8.45 -7.92
C ASN A 180 7.14 -7.44 -9.05
N TYR A 181 6.19 -7.50 -9.98
CA TYR A 181 6.00 -6.48 -10.99
C TYR A 181 4.61 -5.87 -10.86
N VAL A 182 4.58 -4.54 -10.66
CA VAL A 182 3.34 -3.76 -10.62
C VAL A 182 3.30 -2.82 -11.80
N LYS A 183 2.23 -2.87 -12.59
CA LYS A 183 2.06 -2.03 -13.77
C LYS A 183 0.69 -1.38 -13.81
N ALA A 184 0.65 -0.09 -14.15
CA ALA A 184 -0.60 0.66 -14.30
C ALA A 184 -1.51 0.53 -13.06
N ALA A 185 -0.95 0.78 -11.87
CA ALA A 185 -1.75 1.02 -10.67
C ALA A 185 -2.29 2.45 -10.70
N GLY A 186 -3.58 2.60 -10.44
CA GLY A 186 -4.24 3.90 -10.49
C GLY A 186 -3.73 4.89 -9.44
N GLY A 187 -3.26 4.39 -8.30
CA GLY A 187 -2.59 5.14 -7.24
C GLY A 187 -1.18 4.61 -6.97
N ASP A 188 -0.93 4.14 -5.76
CA ASP A 188 0.39 3.70 -5.30
C ASP A 188 0.83 2.34 -5.87
N GLY A 189 2.13 2.15 -6.01
CA GLY A 189 2.70 0.90 -6.50
C GLY A 189 2.86 -0.15 -5.41
N ILE A 190 3.93 -0.08 -4.62
CA ILE A 190 4.29 -1.06 -3.59
C ILE A 190 4.59 -0.35 -2.27
N THR A 191 3.89 -0.74 -1.20
CA THR A 191 4.06 -0.10 0.11
C THR A 191 4.09 -1.11 1.24
N SER A 192 5.03 -0.92 2.18
CA SER A 192 5.05 -1.55 3.50
C SER A 192 4.72 -0.50 4.56
N MET A 193 3.85 -0.83 5.51
CA MET A 193 3.36 0.12 6.51
C MET A 193 3.50 -0.43 7.92
N TYR A 194 3.86 0.44 8.88
CA TYR A 194 3.93 0.14 10.31
C TYR A 194 4.74 -1.13 10.63
N ALA A 195 5.79 -1.38 9.88
CA ALA A 195 6.60 -2.59 10.00
C ALA A 195 7.99 -2.31 10.57
N LEU A 196 8.47 -3.24 11.38
CA LEU A 196 9.85 -3.26 11.88
C LEU A 196 10.74 -4.01 10.88
N ARG A 197 11.74 -3.33 10.34
CA ARG A 197 12.75 -3.87 9.41
C ARG A 197 12.13 -4.62 8.21
N PRO A 198 11.13 -4.05 7.52
CA PRO A 198 10.61 -4.69 6.33
C PRO A 198 11.69 -4.71 5.23
N LEU A 199 11.69 -5.79 4.44
CA LEU A 199 12.56 -5.95 3.29
C LEU A 199 11.74 -5.87 2.00
N VAL A 200 12.06 -4.89 1.16
CA VAL A 200 11.42 -4.68 -0.15
C VAL A 200 12.51 -4.69 -1.22
N GLU A 201 12.60 -5.77 -2.00
CA GLU A 201 13.72 -5.96 -2.90
C GLU A 201 13.33 -6.61 -4.24
N HIS A 202 14.10 -6.31 -5.29
CA HIS A 202 13.92 -6.87 -6.63
C HIS A 202 12.51 -6.68 -7.22
N ASN A 203 11.82 -5.62 -6.83
CA ASN A 203 10.53 -5.30 -7.41
C ASN A 203 10.66 -4.30 -8.56
N MET A 204 9.69 -4.35 -9.46
CA MET A 204 9.57 -3.37 -10.54
C MET A 204 8.19 -2.71 -10.50
N THR A 205 8.18 -1.39 -10.73
CA THR A 205 6.94 -0.63 -10.96
C THR A 205 7.01 0.13 -12.28
N ASP A 206 5.88 0.19 -12.99
CA ASP A 206 5.75 0.85 -14.29
C ASP A 206 4.39 1.52 -14.41
N SER A 207 4.37 2.78 -14.80
CA SER A 207 3.14 3.56 -15.02
C SER A 207 2.24 3.65 -13.76
N ILE A 208 2.82 4.07 -12.66
CA ILE A 208 2.12 4.22 -11.37
C ILE A 208 1.42 5.57 -11.29
N ALA A 209 0.35 5.66 -10.46
CA ALA A 209 -0.52 6.82 -10.31
C ALA A 209 -1.24 7.22 -11.60
N CYS A 210 -1.54 6.27 -12.47
CA CYS A 210 -2.06 6.54 -13.80
C CYS A 210 -3.55 6.99 -13.83
N GLU A 211 -4.29 6.84 -12.74
CA GLU A 211 -5.71 7.24 -12.63
C GLU A 211 -5.94 8.43 -11.70
N ILE A 212 -4.92 8.97 -11.06
CA ILE A 212 -5.07 10.16 -10.22
C ILE A 212 -5.32 11.38 -11.11
N ASN A 213 -6.43 12.08 -10.86
CA ASN A 213 -6.93 13.14 -11.72
C ASN A 213 -6.74 14.51 -11.05
N ASP A 214 -6.05 15.43 -11.73
CA ASP A 214 -5.79 16.81 -11.27
C ASP A 214 -7.06 17.60 -10.93
N ARG A 215 -8.19 17.31 -11.56
CA ARG A 215 -9.46 17.99 -11.28
C ARG A 215 -9.93 17.82 -9.84
N ILE A 216 -9.53 16.73 -9.20
CA ILE A 216 -9.93 16.42 -7.82
C ILE A 216 -9.09 17.21 -6.81
N TYR A 217 -7.93 17.70 -7.20
CA TYR A 217 -7.10 18.56 -6.35
C TYR A 217 -7.73 19.91 -6.02
N SER A 218 -8.66 20.37 -6.85
CA SER A 218 -9.32 21.66 -6.68
C SER A 218 -10.60 21.60 -5.85
N GLU A 219 -11.05 20.43 -5.46
CA GLU A 219 -12.29 20.26 -4.71
C GLU A 219 -12.10 20.57 -3.23
N PRO A 220 -13.09 21.25 -2.59
CA PRO A 220 -13.00 21.62 -1.16
C PRO A 220 -12.88 20.42 -0.23
N ALA A 221 -13.43 19.28 -0.61
CA ALA A 221 -13.25 18.03 0.12
C ALA A 221 -11.97 17.35 -0.32
N ASP A 222 -10.84 17.95 -0.03
CA ASP A 222 -9.54 17.41 -0.33
C ASP A 222 -9.39 16.00 0.22
N ARG A 223 -9.32 15.04 -0.71
CA ARG A 223 -9.26 13.62 -0.37
C ARG A 223 -7.82 13.18 -0.44
N LEU A 224 -7.43 12.47 0.59
CA LEU A 224 -6.06 11.97 0.70
C LEU A 224 -5.67 10.97 -0.38
N GLY A 225 -6.63 10.42 -1.09
CA GLY A 225 -6.39 9.58 -2.26
C GLY A 225 -5.65 10.24 -3.41
N LYS A 226 -5.47 11.55 -3.41
CA LYS A 226 -4.81 12.29 -4.49
C LYS A 226 -3.28 12.17 -4.53
N VAL A 227 -2.65 11.65 -3.50
CA VAL A 227 -1.20 11.48 -3.40
C VAL A 227 -0.80 10.03 -3.61
N ALA A 228 0.27 9.79 -4.37
CA ALA A 228 0.79 8.45 -4.64
C ALA A 228 2.26 8.49 -5.07
N ALA A 229 3.00 7.47 -4.66
CA ALA A 229 4.37 7.19 -5.07
C ALA A 229 4.54 5.73 -5.49
N ALA A 230 5.69 5.38 -6.09
CA ALA A 230 5.83 4.05 -6.66
C ALA A 230 6.21 2.98 -5.63
N ILE A 231 7.31 3.12 -4.89
CA ILE A 231 7.78 2.10 -3.94
C ILE A 231 8.23 2.78 -2.64
N TRP A 232 7.48 2.57 -1.55
CA TRP A 232 7.69 3.37 -0.36
C TRP A 232 7.23 2.71 0.95
N PRO A 233 7.81 3.09 2.12
CA PRO A 233 7.30 2.75 3.43
C PRO A 233 6.37 3.83 3.99
N TRP A 234 5.46 3.44 4.87
CA TRP A 234 4.78 4.39 5.76
C TRP A 234 5.02 4.01 7.20
N LYS A 235 5.59 4.95 7.98
CA LYS A 235 5.84 4.80 9.42
C LYS A 235 6.47 3.44 9.77
N CYS A 236 7.47 3.04 8.99
CA CYS A 236 8.30 1.87 9.26
C CYS A 236 9.54 2.27 10.06
N LYS A 237 10.15 1.30 10.75
CA LYS A 237 11.46 1.45 11.37
C LYS A 237 12.49 0.57 10.69
N ASP A 238 13.66 1.14 10.38
CA ASP A 238 14.80 0.47 9.76
C ASP A 238 14.42 -0.32 8.49
N ALA A 239 13.55 0.25 7.66
CA ALA A 239 13.09 -0.37 6.41
C ALA A 239 14.22 -0.42 5.37
N LEU A 240 14.36 -1.56 4.68
CA LEU A 240 15.36 -1.73 3.62
C LEU A 240 14.68 -1.93 2.26
N PHE A 241 14.93 -0.99 1.35
CA PHE A 241 14.48 -1.01 -0.04
C PHE A 241 15.70 -1.09 -0.95
N ARG A 242 15.87 -2.21 -1.66
CA ARG A 242 17.05 -2.40 -2.51
C ARG A 242 16.77 -3.18 -3.77
N TYR A 243 17.58 -2.92 -4.79
CA TYR A 243 17.49 -3.59 -6.09
C TYR A 243 16.10 -3.48 -6.74
N ASN A 244 15.34 -2.42 -6.42
CA ASN A 244 14.06 -2.16 -7.05
C ASN A 244 14.24 -1.25 -8.27
N GLU A 245 13.27 -1.35 -9.18
CA GLU A 245 13.19 -0.50 -10.35
C GLU A 245 11.83 0.23 -10.39
N SER A 246 11.84 1.53 -10.67
CA SER A 246 10.63 2.31 -10.86
C SER A 246 10.70 3.16 -12.12
N VAL A 247 9.68 3.02 -12.96
CA VAL A 247 9.60 3.70 -14.25
C VAL A 247 8.24 4.36 -14.42
N ASP A 248 8.22 5.62 -14.89
CA ASP A 248 7.02 6.31 -15.35
C ASP A 248 5.93 6.45 -14.27
N THR A 249 6.32 6.90 -13.06
CA THR A 249 5.34 7.31 -12.05
C THR A 249 4.79 8.68 -12.40
N ARG A 250 3.46 8.80 -12.49
CA ARG A 250 2.80 10.03 -12.93
C ARG A 250 2.78 11.08 -11.83
N LEU A 251 2.97 12.35 -12.23
CA LEU A 251 2.88 13.49 -11.33
C LEU A 251 1.45 13.60 -10.76
N ASN A 252 1.44 13.74 -9.49
CA ASN A 252 0.25 14.07 -8.70
C ASN A 252 0.72 15.10 -7.67
N GLN A 253 0.33 15.04 -6.43
CA GLN A 253 0.98 15.88 -5.40
C GLN A 253 2.40 15.36 -5.08
N ASP A 254 2.64 14.06 -5.26
CA ASP A 254 3.90 13.37 -5.08
C ASP A 254 4.47 12.90 -6.44
N GLY A 255 4.37 11.63 -6.80
CA GLY A 255 4.72 11.12 -8.13
C GLY A 255 6.18 10.68 -8.28
N MET A 256 6.90 10.44 -7.18
CA MET A 256 8.28 9.96 -7.22
C MET A 256 8.37 8.42 -7.26
N ALA A 257 9.57 7.95 -7.65
CA ALA A 257 9.90 6.53 -7.61
C ALA A 257 9.91 5.98 -6.18
N TYR A 258 10.55 6.72 -5.26
CA TYR A 258 10.78 6.33 -3.87
C TYR A 258 10.38 7.46 -2.94
N ASP A 259 9.73 7.10 -1.84
CA ASP A 259 9.27 8.06 -0.84
C ASP A 259 9.52 7.53 0.57
N ALA A 260 10.43 8.14 1.31
CA ALA A 260 10.63 7.82 2.71
C ALA A 260 9.62 8.63 3.54
N ASP A 261 8.40 8.08 3.73
CA ASP A 261 7.31 8.80 4.37
C ASP A 261 7.19 8.48 5.86
N SER A 262 7.38 9.50 6.68
CA SER A 262 7.11 9.48 8.13
C SER A 262 7.67 8.26 8.86
N GLY A 263 8.90 7.83 8.56
CA GLY A 263 9.54 6.66 9.15
C GLY A 263 10.91 6.99 9.73
N ASP A 264 11.46 6.05 10.47
CA ASP A 264 12.76 6.16 11.14
C ASP A 264 13.74 5.14 10.56
N GLY A 265 14.81 5.61 9.91
CA GLY A 265 15.91 4.76 9.44
C GLY A 265 15.65 4.01 8.13
N THR A 266 14.81 4.53 7.23
CA THR A 266 14.62 3.92 5.89
C THR A 266 15.91 4.00 5.07
N VAL A 267 16.29 2.88 4.47
CA VAL A 267 17.45 2.78 3.57
C VAL A 267 16.99 2.44 2.16
N TYR A 268 17.31 3.31 1.21
CA TYR A 268 17.23 3.04 -0.22
C TYR A 268 18.62 2.83 -0.79
N GLU A 269 18.92 1.62 -1.29
CA GLU A 269 20.22 1.32 -1.87
C GLU A 269 20.13 0.41 -3.10
N TYR A 270 20.99 0.66 -4.06
CA TYR A 270 21.10 -0.11 -5.31
C TYR A 270 19.78 -0.17 -6.11
N ASN A 271 18.94 0.86 -6.01
CA ASN A 271 17.71 0.95 -6.79
C ASN A 271 17.96 1.74 -8.08
N TYR A 272 17.10 1.54 -9.05
CA TYR A 272 17.07 2.26 -10.31
C TYR A 272 15.73 2.99 -10.49
N SER A 273 15.77 4.22 -10.98
CA SER A 273 14.58 4.99 -11.33
C SER A 273 14.75 5.66 -12.69
N ARG A 274 13.63 5.78 -13.43
CA ARG A 274 13.61 6.41 -14.74
C ARG A 274 12.28 7.07 -15.06
N GLN A 275 12.34 8.32 -15.55
CA GLN A 275 11.19 9.05 -16.09
C GLN A 275 10.01 9.18 -15.11
N ASN A 276 10.28 9.19 -13.81
CA ASN A 276 9.27 9.48 -12.82
C ASN A 276 9.02 11.00 -12.77
N GLU A 277 7.77 11.41 -12.92
CA GLU A 277 7.42 12.83 -13.08
C GLU A 277 7.67 13.64 -11.79
N GLY A 278 7.47 13.05 -10.60
CA GLY A 278 7.75 13.67 -9.30
C GLY A 278 9.22 13.58 -8.88
N GLY A 279 10.05 12.81 -9.58
CA GLY A 279 11.47 12.63 -9.28
C GLY A 279 11.84 11.23 -8.77
N CYS A 280 13.10 11.08 -8.36
CA CYS A 280 13.61 9.80 -7.88
C CYS A 280 13.19 9.52 -6.44
N VAL A 281 13.58 10.35 -5.49
CA VAL A 281 13.31 10.13 -4.07
C VAL A 281 12.81 11.40 -3.37
N MET A 282 11.86 11.21 -2.45
CA MET A 282 11.42 12.21 -1.49
C MET A 282 11.67 11.71 -0.06
N PHE A 283 11.95 12.63 0.85
CA PHE A 283 11.92 12.42 2.30
C PHE A 283 10.73 13.20 2.83
N CYS A 284 9.60 12.51 2.98
CA CYS A 284 8.31 13.14 3.19
C CYS A 284 7.98 13.31 4.66
N LEU A 285 7.54 14.52 5.03
CA LEU A 285 7.16 14.97 6.35
C LEU A 285 8.32 15.07 7.37
N GLN A 286 8.11 15.88 8.39
CA GLN A 286 9.09 16.13 9.46
C GLN A 286 9.46 14.90 10.27
N GLU A 287 8.62 13.87 10.21
CA GLU A 287 8.82 12.59 10.90
C GLU A 287 9.69 11.60 10.10
N ALA A 288 10.09 11.96 8.88
CA ALA A 288 10.98 11.13 8.05
C ALA A 288 12.45 11.36 8.44
N ILE A 289 12.93 10.63 9.42
CA ILE A 289 14.26 10.84 10.03
C ILE A 289 15.23 9.67 9.82
N HIS A 290 16.52 9.93 9.97
CA HIS A 290 17.61 8.97 9.89
C HIS A 290 17.65 8.16 8.58
N ASN A 291 17.05 8.67 7.52
CA ASN A 291 16.95 7.97 6.24
C ASN A 291 18.28 8.00 5.48
N THR A 292 18.52 6.96 4.69
CA THR A 292 19.71 6.82 3.87
C THR A 292 19.33 6.53 2.42
N PHE A 293 19.88 7.34 1.51
CA PHE A 293 19.78 7.12 0.07
C PHE A 293 21.19 6.98 -0.51
N ARG A 294 21.57 5.77 -0.95
CA ARG A 294 22.94 5.50 -1.42
C ARG A 294 22.99 4.50 -2.56
N ASN A 295 23.99 4.64 -3.42
CA ASN A 295 24.26 3.69 -4.51
C ASN A 295 23.07 3.44 -5.46
N ASN A 296 22.16 4.41 -5.58
CA ASN A 296 21.02 4.34 -6.50
C ASN A 296 21.37 5.02 -7.83
N VAL A 297 20.65 4.67 -8.87
CA VAL A 297 20.74 5.30 -10.17
C VAL A 297 19.41 5.96 -10.50
N SER A 298 19.43 7.28 -10.72
CA SER A 298 18.31 8.07 -11.25
C SER A 298 18.64 8.48 -12.68
N TYR A 299 17.80 8.12 -13.62
CA TYR A 299 18.01 8.44 -15.02
C TYR A 299 16.77 9.12 -15.61
N ASP A 300 16.95 10.38 -16.01
CA ASP A 300 15.89 11.16 -16.67
C ASP A 300 14.59 11.27 -15.84
N ASP A 301 14.69 11.32 -14.53
CA ASP A 301 13.57 11.61 -13.65
C ASP A 301 13.24 13.10 -13.70
N LEU A 302 11.98 13.45 -14.02
CA LEU A 302 11.60 14.81 -14.39
C LEU A 302 11.59 15.76 -13.20
N GLY A 303 11.25 15.30 -12.01
CA GLY A 303 11.31 16.07 -10.76
C GLY A 303 12.72 16.14 -10.14
N GLY A 304 13.73 15.56 -10.79
CA GLY A 304 15.10 15.51 -10.29
C GLY A 304 15.42 14.30 -9.40
N THR A 305 16.66 14.23 -8.91
CA THR A 305 17.10 13.07 -8.10
C THR A 305 16.54 13.10 -6.70
N ILE A 306 16.46 14.27 -6.08
CA ILE A 306 15.90 14.46 -4.75
C ILE A 306 14.82 15.52 -4.85
N SER A 307 13.60 15.13 -4.61
CA SER A 307 12.48 16.06 -4.52
C SER A 307 12.44 16.65 -3.11
N PRO A 308 12.50 17.98 -2.95
CA PRO A 308 12.34 18.58 -1.64
C PRO A 308 10.91 18.35 -1.16
N SER A 309 10.76 17.82 0.03
CA SER A 309 9.48 17.81 0.69
C SER A 309 9.18 19.19 1.25
N GLU A 310 7.95 19.63 1.17
CA GLU A 310 7.47 20.84 1.87
C GLU A 310 7.24 20.50 3.35
N ASN A 311 8.31 20.33 4.08
CA ASN A 311 8.24 20.07 5.52
C ASN A 311 8.11 21.34 6.34
#